data_b00447030e0296745a87fdaa7caaed24
#
_entry.id   b00447030e0296745a87fdaa7caaed24
#
_cell.length_a   1.000
_cell.length_b   1.000
_cell.length_c   1.000
_cell.angle_alpha   90.00
_cell.angle_beta   90.00
_cell.angle_gamma   90.00
#
_symmetry.space_group_name_H-M   'P 1'
#
loop_
_entity.id
_entity.type
_entity.pdbx_description
1 polymer ?
#
loop_
_entity_poly.entity_id
_entity_poly.type
_entity_poly.pdbx_seq_one_letter_code
_entity_poly.pdbx_strand_id
1 'polypeptide(L)'
;MKYQDRYVYPAVFEYADDGISIRFPDLPGCISFGDTDEEALSMAQEVLGLWMQLIEKEGECVPDANRLIDVPTAKNERAVLIDVWMPTVRKAIMMKAIKKTVTIPQWLDMEARRQDLNLSAILEKALKEELGIL
;
A
#
# COMPACT_ATOMS: atom_id res chain seq x y z
N MET A 1 15.61 -4.84 12.30
CA MET A 1 15.61 -5.74 11.14
C MET A 1 15.70 -4.91 9.86
N LYS A 2 16.57 -5.30 8.96
CA LYS A 2 16.72 -4.61 7.68
C LYS A 2 15.88 -5.31 6.62
N TYR A 3 14.95 -4.60 6.01
CA TYR A 3 14.07 -5.13 4.97
C TYR A 3 14.66 -4.87 3.58
N GLN A 4 14.25 -5.68 2.63
CA GLN A 4 14.71 -5.57 1.25
C GLN A 4 13.97 -4.42 0.53
N ASP A 5 14.58 -3.92 -0.54
CA ASP A 5 13.93 -2.94 -1.41
C ASP A 5 13.06 -3.60 -2.47
N ARG A 6 13.42 -4.79 -2.91
CA ARG A 6 12.62 -5.55 -3.87
C ARG A 6 12.16 -6.86 -3.26
N TYR A 7 10.88 -7.17 -3.42
CA TYR A 7 10.31 -8.46 -3.08
C TYR A 7 9.71 -9.09 -4.32
N VAL A 8 9.87 -10.40 -4.43
CA VAL A 8 9.36 -11.19 -5.55
C VAL A 8 8.65 -12.42 -5.00
N TYR A 9 7.36 -12.55 -5.34
CA TYR A 9 6.54 -13.67 -4.89
C TYR A 9 5.71 -14.21 -6.04
N PRO A 10 5.52 -15.55 -6.11
CA PRO A 10 4.56 -16.10 -7.05
C PRO A 10 3.13 -15.81 -6.60
N ALA A 11 2.30 -15.43 -7.54
CA ALA A 11 0.87 -15.28 -7.36
C ALA A 11 0.16 -16.33 -8.23
N VAL A 12 -1.05 -16.68 -7.87
CA VAL A 12 -1.90 -17.53 -8.68
C VAL A 12 -3.07 -16.69 -9.20
N PHE A 13 -3.20 -16.64 -10.52
CA PHE A 13 -4.31 -15.98 -11.20
C PHE A 13 -5.34 -17.04 -11.57
N GLU A 14 -6.52 -16.96 -10.98
CA GLU A 14 -7.63 -17.85 -11.26
C GLU A 14 -8.62 -17.17 -12.20
N TYR A 15 -8.81 -17.77 -13.37
CA TYR A 15 -9.67 -17.21 -14.42
C TYR A 15 -11.07 -17.75 -14.32
N ALA A 16 -12.05 -16.85 -14.21
CA ALA A 16 -13.47 -17.18 -14.17
C ALA A 16 -14.24 -16.20 -15.06
N ASP A 17 -15.54 -16.47 -15.27
CA ASP A 17 -16.36 -15.63 -16.13
C ASP A 17 -16.51 -14.21 -15.62
N ASP A 18 -16.41 -14.00 -14.31
CA ASP A 18 -16.55 -12.70 -13.66
C ASP A 18 -15.23 -11.96 -13.48
N GLY A 19 -14.11 -12.54 -13.90
CA GLY A 19 -12.81 -11.90 -13.83
C GLY A 19 -11.70 -12.82 -13.36
N ILE A 20 -10.62 -12.22 -12.85
CA ILE A 20 -9.40 -12.90 -12.43
C ILE A 20 -9.21 -12.69 -10.94
N SER A 21 -9.25 -13.77 -10.16
CA SER A 21 -8.94 -13.73 -8.73
C SER A 21 -7.44 -13.94 -8.53
N ILE A 22 -6.86 -13.19 -7.63
CA ILE A 22 -5.42 -13.20 -7.36
C ILE A 22 -5.17 -13.62 -5.92
N ARG A 23 -4.27 -14.58 -5.72
CA ARG A 23 -3.79 -14.94 -4.39
C ARG A 23 -2.29 -15.16 -4.39
N PHE A 24 -1.68 -14.93 -3.25
CA PHE A 24 -0.25 -15.19 -3.04
C PHE A 24 -0.14 -16.38 -2.08
N PRO A 25 0.22 -17.59 -2.56
CA PRO A 25 0.26 -18.79 -1.69
C PRO A 25 1.18 -18.64 -0.49
N ASP A 26 2.29 -17.91 -0.63
CA ASP A 26 3.25 -17.70 0.45
C ASP A 26 2.81 -16.63 1.45
N LEU A 27 1.76 -15.86 1.13
CA LEU A 27 1.25 -14.75 1.92
C LEU A 27 -0.26 -14.96 2.15
N PRO A 28 -0.67 -15.85 3.07
CA PRO A 28 -2.09 -16.14 3.29
C PRO A 28 -2.88 -14.88 3.66
N GLY A 29 -3.95 -14.63 2.92
CA GLY A 29 -4.77 -13.43 3.08
C GLY A 29 -4.42 -12.29 2.12
N CYS A 30 -3.29 -12.38 1.44
CA CYS A 30 -2.91 -11.40 0.41
C CYS A 30 -3.61 -11.76 -0.90
N ILE A 31 -4.77 -11.13 -1.12
CA ILE A 31 -5.65 -11.43 -2.25
C ILE A 31 -6.08 -10.15 -2.95
N SER A 32 -6.40 -10.27 -4.23
CA SER A 32 -6.91 -9.16 -5.02
C SER A 32 -7.76 -9.70 -6.18
N PHE A 33 -8.17 -8.82 -7.07
CA PHE A 33 -9.04 -9.15 -8.20
C PHE A 33 -8.79 -8.17 -9.34
N GLY A 34 -8.95 -8.63 -10.58
CA GLY A 34 -8.88 -7.79 -11.77
C GLY A 34 -9.79 -8.33 -12.86
N ASP A 35 -10.25 -7.44 -13.75
CA ASP A 35 -11.14 -7.83 -14.86
C ASP A 35 -10.37 -8.29 -16.09
N THR A 36 -9.15 -7.80 -16.27
CA THR A 36 -8.29 -8.13 -17.40
C THR A 36 -6.92 -8.56 -16.90
N ASP A 37 -6.11 -9.17 -17.75
CA ASP A 37 -4.74 -9.57 -17.41
C ASP A 37 -3.91 -8.37 -16.96
N GLU A 38 -4.03 -7.25 -17.66
CA GLU A 38 -3.28 -6.02 -17.34
C GLU A 38 -3.70 -5.46 -15.98
N GLU A 39 -5.00 -5.38 -15.74
CA GLU A 39 -5.52 -4.93 -14.45
C GLU A 39 -5.12 -5.89 -13.32
N ALA A 40 -5.22 -7.20 -13.55
CA ALA A 40 -4.83 -8.20 -12.57
C ALA A 40 -3.34 -8.06 -12.19
N LEU A 41 -2.47 -7.82 -13.17
CA LEU A 41 -1.06 -7.60 -12.91
C LEU A 41 -0.84 -6.35 -12.02
N SER A 42 -1.50 -5.25 -12.35
CA SER A 42 -1.42 -4.02 -11.57
C SER A 42 -1.94 -4.20 -10.15
N MET A 43 -3.08 -4.88 -10.00
CA MET A 43 -3.67 -5.14 -8.70
C MET A 43 -2.82 -6.09 -7.85
N ALA A 44 -2.17 -7.07 -8.49
CA ALA A 44 -1.25 -7.97 -7.81
C ALA A 44 -0.05 -7.21 -7.24
N GLN A 45 0.53 -6.31 -8.02
CA GLN A 45 1.65 -5.48 -7.56
C GLN A 45 1.22 -4.55 -6.42
N GLU A 46 0.05 -3.94 -6.53
CA GLU A 46 -0.47 -3.05 -5.51
C GLU A 46 -0.70 -3.77 -4.18
N VAL A 47 -1.40 -4.91 -4.20
CA VAL A 47 -1.69 -5.65 -2.97
C VAL A 47 -0.42 -6.22 -2.35
N LEU A 48 0.53 -6.66 -3.15
CA LEU A 48 1.82 -7.14 -2.64
C LEU A 48 2.57 -6.02 -1.93
N GLY A 49 2.61 -4.82 -2.52
CA GLY A 49 3.25 -3.66 -1.91
C GLY A 49 2.65 -3.28 -0.57
N LEU A 50 1.31 -3.23 -0.51
CA LEU A 50 0.59 -2.93 0.73
C LEU A 50 0.83 -4.01 1.80
N TRP A 51 0.85 -5.28 1.40
CA TRP A 51 1.09 -6.40 2.32
C TRP A 51 2.50 -6.36 2.91
N MET A 52 3.49 -6.14 2.06
CA MET A 52 4.89 -6.05 2.52
C MET A 52 5.10 -4.83 3.41
N GLN A 53 4.46 -3.71 3.10
CA GLN A 53 4.53 -2.52 3.94
C GLN A 53 3.93 -2.79 5.33
N LEU A 54 2.85 -3.53 5.39
CA LEU A 54 2.24 -3.91 6.67
C LEU A 54 3.18 -4.79 7.50
N ILE A 55 3.84 -5.76 6.87
CA ILE A 55 4.84 -6.61 7.54
C ILE A 55 5.98 -5.75 8.10
N GLU A 56 6.47 -4.80 7.32
CA GLU A 56 7.55 -3.89 7.75
C GLU A 56 7.11 -3.02 8.93
N LYS A 57 5.90 -2.48 8.85
CA LYS A 57 5.33 -1.64 9.92
C LYS A 57 5.19 -2.39 11.23
N GLU A 58 4.74 -3.65 11.17
CA GLU A 58 4.57 -4.49 12.36
C GLU A 58 5.88 -5.12 12.84
N GLY A 59 6.96 -4.94 12.12
CA GLY A 59 8.26 -5.51 12.47
C GLY A 59 8.33 -7.02 12.36
N GLU A 60 7.48 -7.61 11.55
CA GLU A 60 7.40 -9.06 11.38
C GLU A 60 8.47 -9.60 10.44
N CYS A 61 8.71 -10.90 10.53
CA CYS A 61 9.59 -11.58 9.59
C CYS A 61 8.91 -11.71 8.22
N VAL A 62 9.68 -11.46 7.18
CA VAL A 62 9.20 -11.63 5.79
C VAL A 62 9.19 -13.11 5.47
N PRO A 63 8.04 -13.68 5.03
CA PRO A 63 7.98 -15.08 4.62
C PRO A 63 8.87 -15.38 3.42
N ASP A 64 9.43 -16.57 3.38
CA ASP A 64 10.20 -17.02 2.22
C ASP A 64 9.26 -17.29 1.04
N ALA A 65 9.71 -16.95 -0.16
CA ALA A 65 8.96 -17.21 -1.37
C ALA A 65 9.26 -18.60 -1.91
N ASN A 66 8.23 -19.33 -2.31
CA ASN A 66 8.40 -20.57 -3.07
C ASN A 66 8.89 -20.25 -4.48
N ARG A 67 9.50 -21.23 -5.13
CA ARG A 67 9.85 -21.09 -6.54
C ARG A 67 8.58 -21.13 -7.38
N LEU A 68 8.55 -20.33 -8.45
CA LEU A 68 7.41 -20.27 -9.35
C LEU A 68 7.01 -21.66 -9.86
N ILE A 69 8.00 -22.49 -10.19
CA ILE A 69 7.77 -23.83 -10.74
C ILE A 69 7.12 -24.79 -9.72
N ASP A 70 7.27 -24.50 -8.43
CA ASP A 70 6.76 -25.38 -7.37
C ASP A 70 5.33 -25.00 -6.93
N VAL A 71 4.76 -23.94 -7.48
CA VAL A 71 3.41 -23.49 -7.13
C VAL A 71 2.38 -24.37 -7.85
N PRO A 72 1.54 -25.11 -7.10
CA PRO A 72 0.50 -25.91 -7.72
C PRO A 72 -0.62 -25.04 -8.28
N THR A 73 -1.11 -25.38 -9.47
CA THR A 73 -2.21 -24.66 -10.12
C THR A 73 -3.26 -25.62 -10.66
N ALA A 74 -4.51 -25.21 -10.60
CA ALA A 74 -5.62 -25.92 -11.24
C ALA A 74 -5.68 -25.57 -12.73
N LYS A 75 -6.63 -26.18 -13.45
CA LYS A 75 -6.76 -26.04 -14.90
C LYS A 75 -7.00 -24.58 -15.33
N ASN A 76 -7.80 -23.86 -14.56
CA ASN A 76 -8.14 -22.46 -14.85
C ASN A 76 -7.21 -21.45 -14.15
N GLU A 77 -6.08 -21.93 -13.64
CA GLU A 77 -5.13 -21.12 -12.91
C GLU A 77 -3.80 -21.02 -13.62
N ARG A 78 -3.10 -19.92 -13.39
CA ARG A 78 -1.72 -19.72 -13.85
C ARG A 78 -0.90 -19.10 -12.75
N ALA A 79 0.31 -19.59 -12.55
CA ALA A 79 1.27 -18.97 -11.64
C ALA A 79 1.98 -17.82 -12.36
N VAL A 80 2.05 -16.68 -11.71
CA VAL A 80 2.66 -15.46 -12.25
C VAL A 80 3.63 -14.90 -11.22
N LEU A 81 4.83 -14.57 -11.64
CA LEU A 81 5.81 -13.97 -10.74
C LEU A 81 5.56 -12.47 -10.64
N ILE A 82 5.34 -12.01 -9.43
CA ILE A 82 5.04 -10.59 -9.15
C ILE A 82 6.19 -10.01 -8.35
N ASP A 83 6.62 -8.81 -8.73
CA ASP A 83 7.61 -8.08 -7.95
C ASP A 83 7.08 -6.73 -7.52
N VAL A 84 7.69 -6.19 -6.46
CA VAL A 84 7.38 -4.85 -5.97
C VAL A 84 8.68 -4.14 -5.57
N TRP A 85 8.75 -2.87 -5.91
CA TRP A 85 9.84 -1.98 -5.53
C TRP A 85 9.40 -1.15 -4.32
N MET A 86 9.91 -1.50 -3.15
CA MET A 86 9.43 -0.94 -1.88
C MET A 86 9.75 0.54 -1.67
N PRO A 87 10.88 1.10 -2.13
CA PRO A 87 11.11 2.53 -1.94
C PRO A 87 9.99 3.41 -2.47
N THR A 88 9.40 3.08 -3.62
CA THR A 88 8.25 3.79 -4.18
C THR A 88 7.01 3.63 -3.29
N VAL A 89 6.76 2.40 -2.83
CA VAL A 89 5.61 2.09 -1.94
C VAL A 89 5.74 2.84 -0.62
N ARG A 90 6.91 2.79 -0.01
CA ARG A 90 7.18 3.48 1.27
C ARG A 90 6.98 4.98 1.15
N LYS A 91 7.48 5.56 0.07
CA LYS A 91 7.34 6.99 -0.21
C LYS A 91 5.88 7.40 -0.38
N ALA A 92 5.11 6.64 -1.15
CA ALA A 92 3.69 6.92 -1.37
C ALA A 92 2.90 6.91 -0.06
N ILE A 93 3.20 5.96 0.83
CA ILE A 93 2.55 5.86 2.14
C ILE A 93 2.96 7.04 3.03
N MET A 94 4.24 7.39 3.04
CA MET A 94 4.76 8.50 3.85
C MET A 94 4.22 9.86 3.39
N MET A 95 3.91 10.00 2.12
CA MET A 95 3.38 11.25 1.56
C MET A 95 1.87 11.36 1.68
N LYS A 96 1.18 10.28 2.05
CA LYS A 96 -0.27 10.28 2.17
C LYS A 96 -0.72 11.16 3.33
N ALA A 97 -1.66 12.06 3.05
CA ALA A 97 -2.25 12.91 4.08
C ALA A 97 -3.08 12.08 5.06
N ILE A 98 -2.98 12.39 6.33
CA ILE A 98 -3.80 11.80 7.40
C ILE A 98 -4.66 12.88 8.05
N LYS A 99 -5.82 12.48 8.58
CA LYS A 99 -6.66 13.39 9.34
C LYS A 99 -6.13 13.52 10.77
N LYS A 100 -6.03 14.76 11.23
CA LYS A 100 -5.64 15.08 12.60
C LYS A 100 -6.66 16.00 13.22
N THR A 101 -7.19 15.65 14.37
CA THR A 101 -8.13 16.51 15.10
C THR A 101 -7.35 17.34 16.10
N VAL A 102 -7.52 18.65 16.02
CA VAL A 102 -6.89 19.61 16.95
C VAL A 102 -7.97 20.45 17.62
N THR A 103 -7.68 20.90 18.82
CA THR A 103 -8.58 21.77 19.60
C THR A 103 -8.05 23.19 19.60
N ILE A 104 -8.89 24.15 19.22
CA ILE A 104 -8.56 25.56 19.23
C ILE A 104 -9.71 26.33 19.91
N PRO A 105 -9.47 27.54 20.43
CA PRO A 105 -10.55 28.37 20.96
C PRO A 105 -11.62 28.66 19.92
N GLN A 106 -12.87 28.71 20.34
CA GLN A 106 -14.00 28.94 19.45
C GLN A 106 -13.88 30.24 18.66
N TRP A 107 -13.46 31.34 19.34
CA TRP A 107 -13.31 32.62 18.66
C TRP A 107 -12.30 32.56 17.51
N LEU A 108 -11.22 31.81 17.69
CA LEU A 108 -10.19 31.68 16.66
C LEU A 108 -10.71 30.90 15.45
N ASP A 109 -11.49 29.83 15.71
CA ASP A 109 -12.16 29.09 14.65
C ASP A 109 -13.11 29.97 13.85
N MET A 110 -13.90 30.80 14.52
CA MET A 110 -14.84 31.70 13.88
C MET A 110 -14.11 32.74 12.99
N GLU A 111 -13.01 33.30 13.46
CA GLU A 111 -12.21 34.22 12.65
C GLU A 111 -11.57 33.55 11.44
N ALA A 112 -11.07 32.34 11.60
CA ALA A 112 -10.49 31.59 10.49
C ALA A 112 -11.53 31.27 9.41
N ARG A 113 -12.76 30.92 9.82
CA ARG A 113 -13.87 30.67 8.89
C ARG A 113 -14.28 31.95 8.17
N ARG A 114 -14.33 33.06 8.90
CA ARG A 114 -14.70 34.36 8.34
C ARG A 114 -13.74 34.77 7.21
N GLN A 115 -12.46 34.48 7.36
CA GLN A 115 -11.45 34.81 6.35
C GLN A 115 -11.20 33.65 5.35
N ASP A 116 -11.98 32.61 5.44
CA ASP A 116 -11.87 31.41 4.56
C ASP A 116 -10.46 30.85 4.49
N LEU A 117 -9.83 30.66 5.65
CA LEU A 117 -8.47 30.15 5.73
C LEU A 117 -8.42 28.64 5.56
N ASN A 118 -7.38 28.14 4.87
CA ASN A 118 -7.11 26.72 4.74
C ASN A 118 -6.34 26.25 5.98
N LEU A 119 -7.04 25.68 6.95
CA LEU A 119 -6.45 25.26 8.23
C LEU A 119 -5.41 24.16 8.05
N SER A 120 -5.63 23.23 7.12
CA SER A 120 -4.68 22.14 6.85
C SER A 120 -3.35 22.70 6.35
N ALA A 121 -3.39 23.62 5.41
CA ALA A 121 -2.19 24.24 4.86
C ALA A 121 -1.43 25.06 5.91
N ILE A 122 -2.17 25.81 6.75
CA ILE A 122 -1.58 26.62 7.82
C ILE A 122 -0.92 25.71 8.86
N LEU A 123 -1.59 24.61 9.26
CA LEU A 123 -1.03 23.66 10.23
C LEU A 123 0.23 23.01 9.68
N GLU A 124 0.22 22.56 8.43
CA GLU A 124 1.39 21.95 7.78
C GLU A 124 2.57 22.91 7.78
N LYS A 125 2.35 24.16 7.39
CA LYS A 125 3.37 25.20 7.39
C LYS A 125 3.93 25.46 8.78
N ALA A 126 3.05 25.60 9.77
CA ALA A 126 3.45 25.85 11.15
C ALA A 126 4.29 24.69 11.73
N LEU A 127 3.89 23.44 11.44
CA LEU A 127 4.64 22.28 11.88
C LEU A 127 6.03 22.21 11.23
N LYS A 128 6.13 22.51 9.95
CA LYS A 128 7.42 22.55 9.26
C LYS A 128 8.35 23.61 9.85
N GLU A 129 7.82 24.79 10.14
CA GLU A 129 8.58 25.86 10.78
C GLU A 129 9.06 25.45 12.17
N GLU A 130 8.18 24.88 12.99
CA GLU A 130 8.52 24.44 14.34
C GLU A 130 9.57 23.32 14.35
N LEU A 131 9.52 22.42 13.36
CA LEU A 131 10.45 21.32 13.21
C LEU A 131 11.75 21.71 12.49
N GLY A 132 11.84 22.96 11.99
CA GLY A 132 13.00 23.42 11.22
C GLY A 132 13.10 22.81 9.83
N ILE A 133 11.98 22.42 9.24
CA ILE A 133 11.90 21.81 7.90
C ILE A 133 11.47 22.87 6.90
N LEU A 134 12.17 22.94 5.79
CA LEU A 134 11.87 23.90 4.71
C LEU A 134 10.81 23.36 3.75
#